data_015346c6a1bf2b4d1596136e786e15bd
#
_entry.id   015346c6a1bf2b4d1596136e786e15bd
#
_cell.length_a   1.000
_cell.length_b   1.000
_cell.length_c   1.000
_cell.angle_alpha   90.00
_cell.angle_beta   90.00
_cell.angle_gamma   90.00
#
_symmetry.space_group_name_H-M   'P 1'
#
loop_
_entity.id
_entity.type
_entity.pdbx_description
1 polymer ?
#
loop_
_entity_poly.entity_id
_entity_poly.type
_entity_poly.pdbx_seq_one_letter_code
_entity_poly.pdbx_strand_id
1 'polypeptide(L)'
;MKESTEETVWQVRNSFFGVYVHFPYCFKKCDYCDFYSEGIGAGPANDELSLFKSYQKEVSERVSHFPNLKHRTIDTVFFGGGTPSKAKTKNWYHFLEFLRSEFNVARDLEISIEVNPEDLSPQLLEEYAKIGINRVNVGVQTRNPKGLAYLGRHYDKEKYDSLLQTLTHSPIQRVGIDLMYGIPGLQTSDFYSDLSYILEAGLPHLSLYSLTLEKGTQYSRDVKDHKKTEPEENIQSEILTALPELMEKHGYRWYEVSNYAKPGFESKHNLKYWTYEPYLGIGPGAHGMIEGHRYGNPRNASLYQKKTPTNQYEPVTPNSELALTLFRLFSPFRYLEFIEMYLDKSSQAKYIETIHLWEKRGLCSISNGIFQWKKEALLLLDDLILSIIV
;
A
#
# COMPACT_ATOMS: atom_id res chain seq x y z
N MET A 1 -38.89 8.99 -1.59
CA MET A 1 -38.33 7.66 -1.31
C MET A 1 -37.01 7.37 -2.07
N LYS A 2 -36.34 8.38 -2.67
CA LYS A 2 -34.97 8.24 -3.27
C LYS A 2 -33.86 8.76 -2.35
N GLU A 3 -34.19 9.62 -1.39
CA GLU A 3 -33.18 10.20 -0.47
C GLU A 3 -32.61 9.20 0.56
N SER A 4 -33.37 8.13 0.90
CA SER A 4 -32.93 7.18 1.92
C SER A 4 -31.83 6.19 1.49
N THR A 5 -31.57 6.03 0.19
CA THR A 5 -30.56 5.06 -0.31
C THR A 5 -29.17 5.69 -0.51
N GLU A 6 -29.09 6.96 -0.85
CA GLU A 6 -27.83 7.69 -1.07
C GLU A 6 -27.16 8.04 0.25
N GLU A 7 -27.96 8.53 1.20
CA GLU A 7 -27.50 8.80 2.57
C GLU A 7 -27.01 7.52 3.27
N THR A 8 -27.59 6.36 2.95
CA THR A 8 -27.22 5.06 3.53
C THR A 8 -25.85 4.56 3.03
N VAL A 9 -25.52 4.72 1.75
CA VAL A 9 -24.22 4.26 1.18
C VAL A 9 -23.08 5.13 1.70
N TRP A 10 -23.26 6.45 1.78
CA TRP A 10 -22.29 7.37 2.36
C TRP A 10 -22.08 7.14 3.85
N GLN A 11 -23.13 6.95 4.62
CA GLN A 11 -23.04 6.64 6.05
C GLN A 11 -22.34 5.30 6.28
N VAL A 12 -22.59 4.28 5.47
CA VAL A 12 -21.91 2.98 5.58
C VAL A 12 -20.43 3.11 5.26
N ARG A 13 -20.02 3.78 4.18
CA ARG A 13 -18.59 3.99 3.85
C ARG A 13 -17.85 4.81 4.91
N ASN A 14 -18.48 5.83 5.48
CA ASN A 14 -17.92 6.62 6.57
C ASN A 14 -18.01 5.94 7.95
N SER A 15 -18.70 4.81 8.07
CA SER A 15 -18.76 4.03 9.31
C SER A 15 -17.48 3.26 9.59
N PHE A 16 -16.62 3.07 8.58
CA PHE A 16 -15.38 2.34 8.70
C PHE A 16 -14.16 3.24 8.48
N PHE A 17 -13.03 2.84 9.05
CA PHE A 17 -11.74 3.47 8.76
C PHE A 17 -10.60 2.46 8.92
N GLY A 18 -9.48 2.72 8.21
CA GLY A 18 -8.25 1.96 8.32
C GLY A 18 -7.30 2.54 9.37
N VAL A 19 -6.42 1.73 9.91
CA VAL A 19 -5.27 2.18 10.72
C VAL A 19 -3.99 1.72 10.06
N TYR A 20 -3.15 2.67 9.61
CA TYR A 20 -1.79 2.41 9.15
C TYR A 20 -0.80 2.73 10.27
N VAL A 21 0.10 1.83 10.57
CA VAL A 21 1.14 2.02 11.59
C VAL A 21 2.50 1.91 10.95
N HIS A 22 3.25 3.00 11.00
CA HIS A 22 4.58 3.08 10.43
C HIS A 22 5.63 2.68 11.47
N PHE A 23 6.29 1.53 11.25
CA PHE A 23 7.45 1.12 12.03
C PHE A 23 8.72 1.66 11.36
N PRO A 24 9.50 2.52 12.04
CA PRO A 24 10.54 3.31 11.37
C PRO A 24 11.90 2.62 11.24
N TYR A 25 12.07 1.38 11.71
CA TYR A 25 13.41 0.78 11.78
C TYR A 25 13.61 -0.31 10.73
N CYS A 26 14.81 -0.29 10.10
CA CYS A 26 15.33 -1.34 9.24
C CYS A 26 16.69 -1.79 9.75
N PHE A 27 17.07 -3.05 9.50
CA PHE A 27 18.46 -3.47 9.72
C PHE A 27 19.40 -2.66 8.84
N LYS A 28 19.07 -2.52 7.56
CA LYS A 28 19.73 -1.67 6.58
C LYS A 28 18.67 -1.06 5.66
N LYS A 29 18.79 0.23 5.38
CA LYS A 29 17.93 0.89 4.39
C LYS A 29 18.38 0.50 2.98
N CYS A 30 17.45 0.00 2.18
CA CYS A 30 17.68 -0.32 0.78
C CYS A 30 17.96 0.95 -0.03
N ASP A 31 18.79 0.85 -1.08
CA ASP A 31 19.26 2.02 -1.83
C ASP A 31 18.13 2.75 -2.57
N TYR A 32 17.10 2.05 -3.00
CA TYR A 32 15.95 2.57 -3.74
C TYR A 32 14.80 3.09 -2.86
N CYS A 33 14.80 2.74 -1.55
CA CYS A 33 13.64 2.94 -0.69
C CYS A 33 13.46 4.41 -0.29
N ASP A 34 12.30 5.00 -0.65
CA ASP A 34 11.89 6.34 -0.21
C ASP A 34 11.12 6.33 1.11
N PHE A 35 10.60 5.19 1.56
CA PHE A 35 9.95 5.13 2.85
C PHE A 35 10.89 5.59 3.97
N TYR A 36 10.31 6.34 4.93
CA TYR A 36 11.08 6.76 6.07
C TYR A 36 11.53 5.55 6.88
N SER A 37 12.83 5.41 7.08
CA SER A 37 13.41 4.42 7.98
C SER A 37 14.76 4.84 8.50
N GLU A 38 15.06 4.38 9.72
CA GLU A 38 16.36 4.55 10.42
C GLU A 38 16.99 3.17 10.64
N GLY A 39 18.32 3.12 10.68
CA GLY A 39 19.04 1.88 10.99
C GLY A 39 18.77 1.42 12.43
N ILE A 40 18.62 0.12 12.66
CA ILE A 40 18.58 -0.44 14.00
C ILE A 40 19.92 -0.14 14.69
N GLY A 41 19.90 0.64 15.78
CA GLY A 41 21.12 1.08 16.49
C GLY A 41 21.45 2.57 16.31
N ALA A 42 20.76 3.29 15.46
CA ALA A 42 21.01 4.71 15.18
C ALA A 42 20.46 5.69 16.25
N GLY A 43 20.68 5.41 17.55
CA GLY A 43 20.39 6.37 18.61
C GLY A 43 19.57 5.83 19.79
N PRO A 44 19.20 6.70 20.75
CA PRO A 44 18.43 6.33 21.96
C PRO A 44 17.00 5.86 21.67
N ALA A 45 16.57 5.91 20.42
CA ALA A 45 15.26 5.46 19.93
C ALA A 45 15.09 3.93 19.89
N ASN A 46 16.07 3.14 20.31
CA ASN A 46 15.97 1.67 20.42
C ASN A 46 15.06 1.16 21.55
N ASP A 47 14.40 2.08 22.29
CA ASP A 47 13.34 1.69 23.19
C ASP A 47 12.04 1.46 22.39
N GLU A 48 11.89 0.24 21.88
CA GLU A 48 10.69 -0.19 21.17
C GLU A 48 9.43 0.04 22.00
N LEU A 49 9.50 -0.14 23.33
CA LEU A 49 8.36 0.14 24.23
C LEU A 49 7.97 1.61 24.22
N SER A 50 8.94 2.53 24.20
CA SER A 50 8.69 3.96 24.10
C SER A 50 8.00 4.33 22.79
N LEU A 51 8.41 3.71 21.67
CA LEU A 51 7.78 3.90 20.38
C LEU A 51 6.31 3.47 20.41
N PHE A 52 6.01 2.28 20.95
CA PHE A 52 4.62 1.80 21.04
C PHE A 52 3.76 2.63 22.01
N LYS A 53 4.32 3.15 23.09
CA LYS A 53 3.64 4.14 23.94
C LYS A 53 3.33 5.43 23.17
N SER A 54 4.24 5.85 22.30
CA SER A 54 4.03 7.05 21.46
C SER A 54 2.93 6.82 20.43
N TYR A 55 2.80 5.60 19.87
CA TYR A 55 1.67 5.22 19.01
C TYR A 55 0.34 5.35 19.76
N GLN A 56 0.23 4.80 20.97
CA GLN A 56 -0.99 4.88 21.77
C GLN A 56 -1.35 6.34 22.11
N LYS A 57 -0.34 7.14 22.47
CA LYS A 57 -0.52 8.56 22.73
C LYS A 57 -1.02 9.29 21.47
N GLU A 58 -0.44 9.05 20.30
CA GLU A 58 -0.90 9.66 19.05
C GLU A 58 -2.36 9.29 18.75
N VAL A 59 -2.74 8.02 18.88
CA VAL A 59 -4.14 7.59 18.70
C VAL A 59 -5.07 8.42 19.59
N SER A 60 -4.75 8.55 20.88
CA SER A 60 -5.57 9.32 21.84
C SER A 60 -5.69 10.80 21.45
N GLU A 61 -4.62 11.39 20.95
CA GLU A 61 -4.60 12.79 20.50
C GLU A 61 -5.40 12.99 19.20
N ARG A 62 -5.27 12.05 18.23
CA ARG A 62 -6.08 12.07 16.99
C ARG A 62 -7.57 11.94 17.31
N VAL A 63 -7.94 11.07 18.24
CA VAL A 63 -9.33 10.93 18.70
C VAL A 63 -9.83 12.20 19.37
N SER A 64 -8.98 12.86 20.16
CA SER A 64 -9.35 14.15 20.78
C SER A 64 -9.60 15.24 19.74
N HIS A 65 -8.86 15.22 18.64
CA HIS A 65 -9.02 16.16 17.53
C HIS A 65 -10.19 15.80 16.61
N PHE A 66 -10.42 14.50 16.36
CA PHE A 66 -11.50 13.96 15.55
C PHE A 66 -12.42 13.04 16.36
N PRO A 67 -13.30 13.61 17.23
CA PRO A 67 -14.11 12.81 18.17
C PRO A 67 -15.04 11.79 17.49
N ASN A 68 -15.46 12.07 16.25
CA ASN A 68 -16.31 11.18 15.47
C ASN A 68 -15.65 9.82 15.18
N LEU A 69 -14.32 9.70 15.26
CA LEU A 69 -13.62 8.42 15.12
C LEU A 69 -14.08 7.38 16.13
N LYS A 70 -14.50 7.79 17.34
CA LYS A 70 -15.04 6.88 18.37
C LYS A 70 -16.33 6.17 17.97
N HIS A 71 -17.06 6.74 17.01
CA HIS A 71 -18.30 6.16 16.50
C HIS A 71 -18.09 5.30 15.25
N ARG A 72 -16.87 5.27 14.74
CA ARG A 72 -16.50 4.47 13.55
C ARG A 72 -15.89 3.12 13.96
N THR A 73 -15.89 2.21 13.02
CA THR A 73 -15.38 0.85 13.20
C THR A 73 -14.07 0.68 12.43
N ILE A 74 -13.03 0.16 13.08
CA ILE A 74 -11.80 -0.25 12.38
C ILE A 74 -12.09 -1.54 11.59
N ASP A 75 -11.87 -1.52 10.30
CA ASP A 75 -12.01 -2.69 9.42
C ASP A 75 -10.69 -3.15 8.81
N THR A 76 -9.64 -2.31 8.87
CA THR A 76 -8.28 -2.69 8.47
C THR A 76 -7.23 -2.10 9.40
N VAL A 77 -6.18 -2.91 9.70
CA VAL A 77 -4.94 -2.47 10.35
C VAL A 77 -3.78 -2.90 9.47
N PHE A 78 -2.86 -2.00 9.17
CA PHE A 78 -1.69 -2.30 8.35
C PHE A 78 -0.41 -1.86 9.08
N PHE A 79 0.48 -2.80 9.34
CA PHE A 79 1.80 -2.57 9.89
C PHE A 79 2.82 -2.53 8.76
N GLY A 80 3.33 -1.33 8.46
CA GLY A 80 4.25 -1.11 7.34
C GLY A 80 5.39 -0.16 7.70
N GLY A 81 6.12 0.27 6.67
CA GLY A 81 7.13 1.32 6.76
C GLY A 81 8.57 0.84 6.59
N GLY A 82 9.36 0.80 7.65
CA GLY A 82 10.71 0.24 7.61
C GLY A 82 10.68 -1.28 7.51
N THR A 83 10.74 -1.98 8.61
CA THR A 83 10.65 -3.45 8.68
C THR A 83 9.85 -3.86 9.91
N PRO A 84 8.52 -3.90 9.83
CA PRO A 84 7.65 -4.22 10.99
C PRO A 84 7.94 -5.58 11.62
N SER A 85 8.45 -6.55 10.82
CA SER A 85 8.86 -7.87 11.30
C SER A 85 10.02 -7.85 12.30
N LYS A 86 10.75 -6.74 12.41
CA LYS A 86 11.80 -6.54 13.44
C LYS A 86 11.24 -6.24 14.82
N ALA A 87 10.01 -5.75 14.91
CA ALA A 87 9.38 -5.52 16.20
C ALA A 87 8.95 -6.84 16.86
N LYS A 88 9.03 -6.88 18.18
CA LYS A 88 8.58 -8.04 18.95
C LYS A 88 7.07 -8.25 18.79
N THR A 89 6.64 -9.45 18.44
CA THR A 89 5.23 -9.80 18.23
C THR A 89 4.32 -9.39 19.41
N LYS A 90 4.81 -9.50 20.65
CA LYS A 90 4.08 -9.07 21.85
C LYS A 90 3.72 -7.57 21.86
N ASN A 91 4.53 -6.70 21.24
CA ASN A 91 4.25 -5.28 21.21
C ASN A 91 3.13 -4.98 20.20
N TRP A 92 3.11 -5.67 19.05
CA TRP A 92 1.97 -5.65 18.14
C TRP A 92 0.69 -6.13 18.80
N TYR A 93 0.77 -7.25 19.54
CA TYR A 93 -0.38 -7.75 20.30
C TYR A 93 -0.94 -6.69 21.26
N HIS A 94 -0.10 -6.08 22.09
CA HIS A 94 -0.55 -5.06 23.03
C HIS A 94 -1.12 -3.82 22.34
N PHE A 95 -0.57 -3.44 21.18
CA PHE A 95 -1.12 -2.34 20.41
C PHE A 95 -2.48 -2.68 19.78
N LEU A 96 -2.65 -3.90 19.28
CA LEU A 96 -3.96 -4.39 18.79
C LEU A 96 -5.01 -4.42 19.89
N GLU A 97 -4.65 -4.90 21.09
CA GLU A 97 -5.56 -4.88 22.26
C GLU A 97 -5.93 -3.45 22.66
N PHE A 98 -4.96 -2.52 22.60
CA PHE A 98 -5.25 -1.10 22.83
C PHE A 98 -6.23 -0.56 21.78
N LEU A 99 -6.05 -0.85 20.48
CA LEU A 99 -7.02 -0.42 19.46
C LEU A 99 -8.43 -0.99 19.71
N ARG A 100 -8.52 -2.26 20.12
CA ARG A 100 -9.79 -2.91 20.47
C ARG A 100 -10.45 -2.29 21.70
N SER A 101 -9.67 -1.77 22.65
CA SER A 101 -10.24 -1.06 23.81
C SER A 101 -10.72 0.36 23.48
N GLU A 102 -10.12 0.98 22.47
CA GLU A 102 -10.43 2.36 22.07
C GLU A 102 -11.56 2.47 21.05
N PHE A 103 -11.75 1.45 20.19
CA PHE A 103 -12.64 1.49 19.03
C PHE A 103 -13.47 0.22 18.89
N ASN A 104 -14.59 0.34 18.20
CA ASN A 104 -15.24 -0.82 17.60
C ASN A 104 -14.36 -1.39 16.50
N VAL A 105 -14.31 -2.71 16.38
CA VAL A 105 -13.57 -3.42 15.31
C VAL A 105 -14.53 -4.29 14.52
N ALA A 106 -14.32 -4.35 13.20
CA ALA A 106 -15.12 -5.20 12.32
C ALA A 106 -14.89 -6.69 12.63
N ARG A 107 -15.93 -7.49 12.44
CA ARG A 107 -15.84 -8.94 12.64
C ARG A 107 -14.83 -9.60 11.69
N ASP A 108 -14.72 -9.08 10.48
CA ASP A 108 -13.81 -9.52 9.41
C ASP A 108 -12.62 -8.57 9.23
N LEU A 109 -12.11 -8.03 10.36
CA LEU A 109 -10.96 -7.14 10.42
C LEU A 109 -9.76 -7.73 9.64
N GLU A 110 -9.25 -6.97 8.66
CA GLU A 110 -7.98 -7.31 8.01
C GLU A 110 -6.82 -6.72 8.83
N ILE A 111 -5.87 -7.57 9.24
CA ILE A 111 -4.64 -7.14 9.91
C ILE A 111 -3.45 -7.60 9.08
N SER A 112 -2.79 -6.63 8.46
CA SER A 112 -1.67 -6.83 7.54
C SER A 112 -0.35 -6.48 8.19
N ILE A 113 0.72 -7.23 7.85
CA ILE A 113 2.09 -6.90 8.23
C ILE A 113 3.07 -7.13 7.08
N GLU A 114 4.02 -6.21 6.92
CA GLU A 114 5.14 -6.36 6.00
C GLU A 114 6.29 -7.13 6.66
N VAL A 115 6.90 -8.05 5.90
CA VAL A 115 7.97 -8.93 6.35
C VAL A 115 9.10 -8.95 5.33
N ASN A 116 10.35 -8.90 5.79
CA ASN A 116 11.47 -9.21 4.94
C ASN A 116 11.71 -10.74 4.86
N PRO A 117 12.21 -11.25 3.72
CA PRO A 117 12.53 -12.68 3.59
C PRO A 117 13.44 -13.22 4.70
N GLU A 118 14.40 -12.42 5.16
CA GLU A 118 15.35 -12.80 6.21
C GLU A 118 14.69 -13.04 7.57
N ASP A 119 13.56 -12.40 7.83
CA ASP A 119 12.82 -12.54 9.09
C ASP A 119 11.80 -13.67 9.04
N LEU A 120 11.44 -14.10 7.82
CA LEU A 120 10.41 -15.09 7.61
C LEU A 120 10.78 -16.46 8.21
N SER A 121 9.85 -17.03 8.97
CA SER A 121 9.94 -18.39 9.48
C SER A 121 8.55 -18.95 9.79
N PRO A 122 8.36 -20.29 9.81
CA PRO A 122 7.09 -20.89 10.23
C PRO A 122 6.65 -20.40 11.62
N GLN A 123 7.59 -20.30 12.57
CA GLN A 123 7.32 -19.82 13.93
C GLN A 123 6.78 -18.39 13.94
N LEU A 124 7.39 -17.47 13.17
CA LEU A 124 6.93 -16.08 13.08
C LEU A 124 5.50 -16.02 12.55
N LEU A 125 5.18 -16.80 11.52
CA LEU A 125 3.83 -16.86 10.95
C LEU A 125 2.81 -17.41 11.93
N GLU A 126 3.17 -18.43 12.73
CA GLU A 126 2.31 -18.93 13.81
C GLU A 126 2.09 -17.88 14.90
N GLU A 127 3.14 -17.16 15.32
CA GLU A 127 3.02 -16.07 16.28
C GLU A 127 2.09 -14.97 15.77
N TYR A 128 2.23 -14.57 14.51
CA TYR A 128 1.36 -13.58 13.88
C TYR A 128 -0.09 -14.04 13.81
N ALA A 129 -0.34 -15.28 13.41
CA ALA A 129 -1.69 -15.84 13.39
C ALA A 129 -2.34 -15.84 14.79
N LYS A 130 -1.57 -16.18 15.85
CA LYS A 130 -2.06 -16.21 17.25
C LYS A 130 -2.51 -14.83 17.74
N ILE A 131 -1.90 -13.74 17.29
CA ILE A 131 -2.29 -12.37 17.68
C ILE A 131 -3.35 -11.77 16.75
N GLY A 132 -3.79 -12.52 15.73
CA GLY A 132 -4.85 -12.13 14.82
C GLY A 132 -4.39 -11.46 13.53
N ILE A 133 -3.08 -11.39 13.24
CA ILE A 133 -2.59 -10.99 11.93
C ILE A 133 -3.04 -12.05 10.91
N ASN A 134 -3.73 -11.62 9.86
CA ASN A 134 -4.34 -12.52 8.88
C ASN A 134 -3.94 -12.21 7.42
N ARG A 135 -3.02 -11.23 7.22
CA ARG A 135 -2.36 -10.94 5.95
C ARG A 135 -0.87 -10.67 6.18
N VAL A 136 -0.03 -11.27 5.34
CA VAL A 136 1.43 -11.06 5.35
C VAL A 136 1.88 -10.71 3.94
N ASN A 137 2.63 -9.62 3.78
CA ASN A 137 3.29 -9.25 2.53
C ASN A 137 4.79 -9.39 2.69
N VAL A 138 5.43 -10.13 1.79
CA VAL A 138 6.88 -10.39 1.85
C VAL A 138 7.60 -9.65 0.74
N GLY A 139 8.45 -8.70 1.12
CA GLY A 139 9.23 -7.89 0.20
C GLY A 139 10.40 -8.64 -0.42
N VAL A 140 10.16 -9.51 -1.39
CA VAL A 140 11.19 -10.32 -2.07
C VAL A 140 12.00 -9.48 -3.06
N GLN A 141 11.33 -8.67 -3.85
CA GLN A 141 11.79 -7.79 -4.91
C GLN A 141 12.35 -8.55 -6.13
N THR A 142 13.31 -9.41 -5.94
CA THR A 142 13.85 -10.36 -6.95
C THR A 142 14.54 -11.50 -6.22
N ARG A 143 14.66 -12.65 -6.86
CA ARG A 143 15.47 -13.80 -6.38
C ARG A 143 16.89 -13.78 -6.96
N ASN A 144 17.16 -12.87 -7.90
CA ASN A 144 18.46 -12.74 -8.52
C ASN A 144 19.45 -12.03 -7.57
N PRO A 145 20.56 -12.68 -7.15
CA PRO A 145 21.54 -12.06 -6.22
C PRO A 145 22.15 -10.77 -6.73
N LYS A 146 22.34 -10.62 -8.06
CA LYS A 146 22.87 -9.38 -8.65
C LYS A 146 21.85 -8.25 -8.53
N GLY A 147 20.56 -8.54 -8.75
CA GLY A 147 19.49 -7.57 -8.56
C GLY A 147 19.37 -7.13 -7.11
N LEU A 148 19.41 -8.06 -6.15
CA LEU A 148 19.41 -7.73 -4.73
C LEU A 148 20.60 -6.85 -4.33
N ALA A 149 21.81 -7.19 -4.81
CA ALA A 149 23.00 -6.39 -4.58
C ALA A 149 22.84 -4.98 -5.18
N TYR A 150 22.28 -4.86 -6.39
CA TYR A 150 22.01 -3.57 -7.02
C TYR A 150 21.03 -2.71 -6.20
N LEU A 151 20.00 -3.32 -5.64
CA LEU A 151 19.01 -2.70 -4.77
C LEU A 151 19.53 -2.39 -3.35
N GLY A 152 20.76 -2.79 -3.02
CA GLY A 152 21.35 -2.64 -1.70
C GLY A 152 20.74 -3.57 -0.64
N ARG A 153 20.06 -4.65 -1.08
CA ARG A 153 19.44 -5.65 -0.20
C ARG A 153 20.39 -6.76 0.18
N HIS A 154 20.12 -7.34 1.35
CA HIS A 154 20.82 -8.56 1.77
C HIS A 154 20.26 -9.78 1.03
N TYR A 155 21.10 -10.74 0.71
CA TYR A 155 20.70 -12.01 0.12
C TYR A 155 21.12 -13.16 1.05
N ASP A 156 20.12 -13.85 1.57
CA ASP A 156 20.28 -15.10 2.33
C ASP A 156 19.70 -16.24 1.48
N LYS A 157 20.59 -17.04 0.89
CA LYS A 157 20.21 -18.10 -0.04
C LYS A 157 19.23 -19.10 0.57
N GLU A 158 19.46 -19.52 1.82
CA GLU A 158 18.62 -20.50 2.49
C GLU A 158 17.20 -19.98 2.71
N LYS A 159 17.08 -18.70 3.09
CA LYS A 159 15.80 -18.04 3.27
C LYS A 159 15.04 -17.90 1.96
N TYR A 160 15.71 -17.52 0.88
CA TYR A 160 15.08 -17.40 -0.43
C TYR A 160 14.70 -18.76 -1.01
N ASP A 161 15.49 -19.81 -0.82
CA ASP A 161 15.19 -21.17 -1.29
C ASP A 161 13.99 -21.77 -0.52
N SER A 162 13.86 -21.49 0.78
CA SER A 162 12.76 -22.00 1.63
C SER A 162 11.50 -21.11 1.64
N LEU A 163 11.56 -19.94 0.99
CA LEU A 163 10.52 -18.92 1.04
C LEU A 163 9.14 -19.47 0.68
N LEU A 164 8.99 -20.04 -0.52
CA LEU A 164 7.69 -20.52 -1.00
C LEU A 164 7.17 -21.68 -0.15
N GLN A 165 8.04 -22.58 0.28
CA GLN A 165 7.64 -23.66 1.19
C GLN A 165 7.08 -23.10 2.51
N THR A 166 7.74 -22.10 3.07
CA THR A 166 7.28 -21.45 4.30
C THR A 166 5.93 -20.76 4.11
N LEU A 167 5.73 -20.08 2.97
CA LEU A 167 4.50 -19.33 2.69
C LEU A 167 3.32 -20.24 2.32
N THR A 168 3.54 -21.30 1.55
CA THR A 168 2.48 -22.25 1.16
C THR A 168 1.96 -23.08 2.32
N HIS A 169 2.78 -23.27 3.37
CA HIS A 169 2.38 -23.96 4.61
C HIS A 169 1.99 -22.98 5.74
N SER A 170 1.84 -21.71 5.41
CA SER A 170 1.46 -20.67 6.39
C SER A 170 0.06 -20.91 6.98
N PRO A 171 -0.14 -20.73 8.30
CA PRO A 171 -1.47 -20.66 8.88
C PRO A 171 -2.25 -19.43 8.44
N ILE A 172 -1.57 -18.42 7.89
CA ILE A 172 -2.15 -17.19 7.34
C ILE A 172 -2.41 -17.42 5.85
N GLN A 173 -3.67 -17.32 5.43
CA GLN A 173 -4.06 -17.61 4.05
C GLN A 173 -3.84 -16.40 3.10
N ARG A 174 -3.89 -15.18 3.62
CA ARG A 174 -3.66 -13.95 2.82
C ARG A 174 -2.18 -13.63 2.79
N VAL A 175 -1.46 -14.33 1.93
CA VAL A 175 -0.03 -14.14 1.72
C VAL A 175 0.22 -13.42 0.41
N GLY A 176 1.02 -12.37 0.44
CA GLY A 176 1.46 -11.60 -0.72
C GLY A 176 2.98 -11.60 -0.86
N ILE A 177 3.44 -11.46 -2.10
CA ILE A 177 4.85 -11.25 -2.43
C ILE A 177 4.98 -9.97 -3.26
N ASP A 178 5.99 -9.18 -2.92
CA ASP A 178 6.36 -8.00 -3.68
C ASP A 178 7.55 -8.33 -4.57
N LEU A 179 7.40 -8.11 -5.88
CA LEU A 179 8.46 -8.19 -6.89
C LEU A 179 8.67 -6.83 -7.54
N MET A 180 9.91 -6.61 -7.97
CA MET A 180 10.31 -5.40 -8.66
C MET A 180 10.86 -5.73 -10.04
N TYR A 181 10.39 -5.02 -11.07
CA TYR A 181 10.89 -5.12 -12.43
C TYR A 181 11.62 -3.85 -12.88
N GLY A 182 12.36 -3.95 -13.98
CA GLY A 182 13.16 -2.83 -14.51
C GLY A 182 14.41 -2.55 -13.67
N ILE A 183 14.96 -3.54 -12.97
CA ILE A 183 16.21 -3.40 -12.23
C ILE A 183 17.37 -3.38 -13.24
N PRO A 184 18.18 -2.30 -13.30
CA PRO A 184 19.28 -2.22 -14.24
C PRO A 184 20.28 -3.37 -14.09
N GLY A 185 20.73 -3.89 -15.23
CA GLY A 185 21.64 -5.04 -15.29
C GLY A 185 20.95 -6.40 -15.19
N LEU A 186 19.65 -6.46 -14.97
CA LEU A 186 18.84 -7.67 -15.15
C LEU A 186 18.13 -7.63 -16.51
N GLN A 187 17.90 -8.81 -17.08
CA GLN A 187 17.12 -8.97 -18.29
C GLN A 187 15.63 -9.15 -17.96
N THR A 188 14.76 -8.86 -18.91
CA THR A 188 13.32 -9.16 -18.82
C THR A 188 13.06 -10.61 -18.40
N SER A 189 13.88 -11.56 -18.91
CA SER A 189 13.80 -12.98 -18.55
C SER A 189 14.07 -13.27 -17.07
N ASP A 190 14.92 -12.49 -16.39
CA ASP A 190 15.18 -12.64 -14.96
C ASP A 190 13.90 -12.37 -14.14
N PHE A 191 13.18 -11.28 -14.48
CA PHE A 191 11.90 -10.96 -13.86
C PHE A 191 10.85 -12.04 -14.10
N TYR A 192 10.70 -12.52 -15.34
CA TYR A 192 9.73 -13.58 -15.64
C TYR A 192 10.09 -14.92 -14.99
N SER A 193 11.38 -15.21 -14.80
CA SER A 193 11.81 -16.38 -14.02
C SER A 193 11.36 -16.29 -12.56
N ASP A 194 11.55 -15.13 -11.94
CA ASP A 194 11.09 -14.87 -10.56
C ASP A 194 9.56 -14.95 -10.46
N LEU A 195 8.84 -14.32 -11.40
CA LEU A 195 7.39 -14.33 -11.45
C LEU A 195 6.83 -15.74 -11.65
N SER A 196 7.36 -16.52 -12.61
CA SER A 196 6.92 -17.90 -12.86
C SER A 196 7.09 -18.78 -11.63
N TYR A 197 8.25 -18.69 -10.96
CA TYR A 197 8.49 -19.42 -9.71
C TYR A 197 7.45 -19.14 -8.62
N ILE A 198 6.99 -17.89 -8.53
CA ILE A 198 5.98 -17.49 -7.53
C ILE A 198 4.57 -17.92 -7.98
N LEU A 199 4.26 -17.80 -9.28
CA LEU A 199 2.98 -18.21 -9.84
C LEU A 199 2.74 -19.72 -9.68
N GLU A 200 3.78 -20.55 -9.81
CA GLU A 200 3.72 -22.00 -9.58
C GLU A 200 3.31 -22.34 -8.13
N ALA A 201 3.71 -21.54 -7.16
CA ALA A 201 3.29 -21.71 -5.76
C ALA A 201 1.82 -21.35 -5.52
N GLY A 202 1.19 -20.64 -6.44
CA GLY A 202 -0.23 -20.30 -6.39
C GLY A 202 -0.63 -19.38 -5.24
N LEU A 203 0.29 -18.57 -4.69
CA LEU A 203 0.01 -17.59 -3.64
C LEU A 203 -1.07 -16.61 -4.07
N PRO A 204 -1.91 -16.09 -3.16
CA PRO A 204 -3.12 -15.38 -3.56
C PRO A 204 -2.94 -13.91 -3.96
N HIS A 205 -1.78 -13.29 -3.65
CA HIS A 205 -1.56 -11.85 -3.87
C HIS A 205 -0.13 -11.57 -4.35
N LEU A 206 0.02 -10.65 -5.30
CA LEU A 206 1.30 -10.19 -5.84
C LEU A 206 1.27 -8.67 -6.01
N SER A 207 2.33 -8.02 -5.51
CA SER A 207 2.62 -6.63 -5.80
C SER A 207 3.79 -6.56 -6.77
N LEU A 208 3.57 -5.97 -7.94
CA LEU A 208 4.55 -5.90 -9.03
C LEU A 208 4.90 -4.43 -9.28
N TYR A 209 6.06 -4.01 -8.79
CA TYR A 209 6.50 -2.62 -8.82
C TYR A 209 7.55 -2.38 -9.91
N SER A 210 7.41 -1.30 -10.66
CA SER A 210 8.50 -0.76 -11.45
C SER A 210 9.54 -0.10 -10.54
N LEU A 211 10.83 -0.35 -10.77
CA LEU A 211 11.87 0.41 -10.07
C LEU A 211 11.82 1.87 -10.52
N THR A 212 11.66 2.79 -9.59
CA THR A 212 11.61 4.24 -9.83
C THR A 212 12.80 4.96 -9.20
N LEU A 213 13.20 6.07 -9.80
CA LEU A 213 14.28 6.91 -9.30
C LEU A 213 13.74 7.98 -8.33
N GLU A 214 13.52 7.58 -7.08
CA GLU A 214 12.95 8.48 -6.06
C GLU A 214 13.99 9.46 -5.52
N LYS A 215 13.65 10.75 -5.49
CA LYS A 215 14.55 11.80 -4.97
C LYS A 215 14.90 11.56 -3.50
N GLY A 216 16.17 11.81 -3.15
CA GLY A 216 16.64 11.67 -1.76
C GLY A 216 17.07 10.25 -1.36
N THR A 217 16.86 9.24 -2.21
CA THR A 217 17.33 7.88 -2.00
C THR A 217 18.84 7.75 -2.24
N GLN A 218 19.45 6.66 -1.75
CA GLN A 218 20.85 6.35 -2.09
C GLN A 218 20.97 6.07 -3.59
N TYR A 219 19.98 5.37 -4.16
CA TYR A 219 19.91 5.08 -5.59
C TYR A 219 19.95 6.36 -6.44
N SER A 220 19.19 7.40 -6.10
CA SER A 220 19.21 8.65 -6.85
C SER A 220 20.56 9.39 -6.75
N ARG A 221 21.25 9.28 -5.61
CA ARG A 221 22.61 9.81 -5.46
C ARG A 221 23.61 9.02 -6.30
N ASP A 222 23.52 7.69 -6.28
CA ASP A 222 24.42 6.81 -7.06
C ASP A 222 24.25 7.00 -8.57
N VAL A 223 23.02 7.25 -9.04
CA VAL A 223 22.76 7.59 -10.45
C VAL A 223 23.37 8.94 -10.80
N LYS A 224 23.14 9.96 -9.95
CA LYS A 224 23.75 11.29 -10.15
C LYS A 224 25.28 11.24 -10.18
N ASP A 225 25.88 10.39 -9.35
CA ASP A 225 27.33 10.19 -9.27
C ASP A 225 27.88 9.22 -10.34
N HIS A 226 27.05 8.77 -11.29
CA HIS A 226 27.40 7.79 -12.34
C HIS A 226 27.90 6.42 -11.81
N LYS A 227 27.53 6.05 -10.58
CA LYS A 227 27.82 4.74 -9.99
C LYS A 227 26.78 3.68 -10.34
N LYS A 228 25.55 4.11 -10.60
CA LYS A 228 24.41 3.30 -11.06
C LYS A 228 23.75 3.96 -12.25
N THR A 229 22.94 3.23 -12.97
CA THR A 229 22.15 3.70 -14.13
C THR A 229 20.69 3.82 -13.77
N GLU A 230 19.94 4.60 -14.53
CA GLU A 230 18.48 4.65 -14.45
C GLU A 230 17.88 3.36 -15.03
N PRO A 231 16.64 3.01 -14.63
CA PRO A 231 15.91 1.92 -15.26
C PRO A 231 15.66 2.20 -16.74
N GLU A 232 15.61 1.17 -17.55
CA GLU A 232 15.30 1.30 -18.97
C GLU A 232 13.77 1.33 -19.18
N GLU A 233 13.25 2.47 -19.60
CA GLU A 233 11.80 2.69 -19.82
C GLU A 233 11.19 1.66 -20.78
N ASN A 234 11.93 1.25 -21.83
CA ASN A 234 11.46 0.27 -22.79
C ASN A 234 11.23 -1.10 -22.12
N ILE A 235 12.13 -1.53 -21.25
CA ILE A 235 12.01 -2.78 -20.49
C ILE A 235 10.82 -2.70 -19.55
N GLN A 236 10.68 -1.58 -18.84
CA GLN A 236 9.57 -1.37 -17.93
C GLN A 236 8.21 -1.38 -18.64
N SER A 237 8.12 -0.68 -19.78
CA SER A 237 6.90 -0.62 -20.59
C SER A 237 6.53 -1.97 -21.19
N GLU A 238 7.51 -2.74 -21.67
CA GLU A 238 7.32 -4.10 -22.18
C GLU A 238 6.70 -5.00 -21.10
N ILE A 239 7.31 -5.02 -19.91
CA ILE A 239 6.82 -5.84 -18.80
C ILE A 239 5.43 -5.37 -18.37
N LEU A 240 5.23 -4.08 -18.12
CA LEU A 240 3.96 -3.51 -17.67
C LEU A 240 2.81 -3.87 -18.63
N THR A 241 3.07 -3.81 -19.93
CA THR A 241 2.06 -4.10 -20.97
C THR A 241 1.68 -5.58 -21.02
N ALA A 242 2.64 -6.48 -20.74
CA ALA A 242 2.42 -7.93 -20.79
C ALA A 242 1.77 -8.48 -19.50
N LEU A 243 1.97 -7.82 -18.36
CA LEU A 243 1.52 -8.32 -17.05
C LEU A 243 0.03 -8.61 -16.96
N PRO A 244 -0.91 -7.76 -17.42
CA PRO A 244 -2.34 -8.00 -17.22
C PRO A 244 -2.81 -9.33 -17.81
N GLU A 245 -2.42 -9.62 -19.06
CA GLU A 245 -2.81 -10.85 -19.74
C GLU A 245 -2.14 -12.08 -19.09
N LEU A 246 -0.87 -11.96 -18.71
CA LEU A 246 -0.15 -13.03 -18.04
C LEU A 246 -0.80 -13.36 -16.68
N MET A 247 -1.10 -12.36 -15.89
CA MET A 247 -1.70 -12.53 -14.56
C MET A 247 -3.12 -13.10 -14.63
N GLU A 248 -3.92 -12.65 -15.59
CA GLU A 248 -5.26 -13.18 -15.84
C GLU A 248 -5.25 -14.68 -16.18
N LYS A 249 -4.32 -15.14 -17.04
CA LYS A 249 -4.11 -16.57 -17.36
C LYS A 249 -3.83 -17.43 -16.13
N HIS A 250 -3.26 -16.84 -15.06
CA HIS A 250 -2.99 -17.53 -13.80
C HIS A 250 -4.07 -17.30 -12.73
N GLY A 251 -5.21 -16.69 -13.12
CA GLY A 251 -6.36 -16.48 -12.25
C GLY A 251 -6.26 -15.28 -11.31
N TYR A 252 -5.35 -14.37 -11.56
CA TYR A 252 -5.25 -13.11 -10.82
C TYR A 252 -6.01 -12.00 -11.55
N ARG A 253 -6.59 -11.12 -10.78
CA ARG A 253 -7.18 -9.86 -11.26
C ARG A 253 -6.27 -8.71 -10.90
N TRP A 254 -6.04 -7.84 -11.84
CA TRP A 254 -5.42 -6.57 -11.59
C TRP A 254 -6.44 -5.64 -10.94
N TYR A 255 -6.24 -5.25 -9.68
CA TYR A 255 -7.26 -4.49 -8.97
C TYR A 255 -6.87 -3.02 -8.72
N GLU A 256 -5.58 -2.70 -8.65
CA GLU A 256 -5.05 -1.33 -8.59
C GLU A 256 -3.61 -1.30 -9.15
N VAL A 257 -3.02 -0.11 -9.29
CA VAL A 257 -1.81 0.20 -10.09
C VAL A 257 -0.72 -0.87 -10.06
N SER A 258 -0.36 -1.38 -8.88
CA SER A 258 0.77 -2.31 -8.72
C SER A 258 0.35 -3.68 -8.23
N ASN A 259 -0.93 -3.91 -7.92
CA ASN A 259 -1.35 -5.10 -7.19
C ASN A 259 -2.31 -6.00 -7.96
N TYR A 260 -1.99 -7.29 -7.90
CA TYR A 260 -2.74 -8.39 -8.50
C TYR A 260 -3.16 -9.37 -7.41
N ALA A 261 -4.41 -9.83 -7.45
CA ALA A 261 -4.91 -10.78 -6.47
C ALA A 261 -5.84 -11.82 -7.10
N LYS A 262 -5.88 -13.02 -6.53
CA LYS A 262 -7.00 -13.94 -6.77
C LYS A 262 -8.27 -13.33 -6.17
N PRO A 263 -9.45 -13.58 -6.75
CA PRO A 263 -10.70 -13.01 -6.26
C PRO A 263 -10.91 -13.25 -4.76
N GLY A 264 -11.18 -12.17 -3.99
CA GLY A 264 -11.36 -12.19 -2.54
C GLY A 264 -10.09 -12.10 -1.71
N PHE A 265 -8.92 -11.94 -2.37
CA PHE A 265 -7.63 -11.75 -1.71
C PHE A 265 -7.03 -10.36 -1.93
N GLU A 266 -7.78 -9.44 -2.50
CA GLU A 266 -7.40 -8.03 -2.61
C GLU A 266 -7.09 -7.45 -1.22
N SER A 267 -6.11 -6.55 -1.12
CA SER A 267 -5.83 -5.86 0.15
C SER A 267 -6.91 -4.81 0.40
N LYS A 268 -7.74 -5.04 1.42
CA LYS A 268 -8.78 -4.09 1.82
C LYS A 268 -8.16 -2.74 2.24
N HIS A 269 -7.00 -2.79 2.89
CA HIS A 269 -6.33 -1.57 3.34
C HIS A 269 -5.82 -0.73 2.16
N ASN A 270 -5.19 -1.36 1.15
CA ASN A 270 -4.73 -0.65 -0.05
C ASN A 270 -5.89 -0.04 -0.82
N LEU A 271 -7.01 -0.77 -0.93
CA LEU A 271 -8.21 -0.26 -1.60
C LEU A 271 -8.72 1.03 -0.96
N LYS A 272 -8.62 1.20 0.38
CA LYS A 272 -9.06 2.45 1.04
C LYS A 272 -8.36 3.69 0.52
N TYR A 273 -7.07 3.60 0.17
CA TYR A 273 -6.35 4.73 -0.42
C TYR A 273 -6.95 5.14 -1.76
N TRP A 274 -7.35 4.16 -2.58
CA TRP A 274 -7.88 4.38 -3.91
C TRP A 274 -9.37 4.72 -3.94
N THR A 275 -10.13 4.24 -2.97
CA THR A 275 -11.56 4.54 -2.83
C THR A 275 -11.85 5.77 -1.98
N TYR A 276 -10.83 6.55 -1.63
CA TYR A 276 -10.95 7.77 -0.85
C TYR A 276 -11.61 7.55 0.52
N GLU A 277 -11.37 6.38 1.12
CA GLU A 277 -11.86 6.06 2.45
C GLU A 277 -10.92 6.56 3.54
N PRO A 278 -11.44 6.91 4.74
CA PRO A 278 -10.63 7.43 5.83
C PRO A 278 -9.66 6.39 6.38
N TYR A 279 -8.48 6.85 6.74
CA TYR A 279 -7.47 6.05 7.45
C TYR A 279 -6.65 6.91 8.41
N LEU A 280 -6.34 6.31 9.56
CA LEU A 280 -5.52 6.89 10.61
C LEU A 280 -4.06 6.44 10.41
N GLY A 281 -3.16 7.38 10.09
CA GLY A 281 -1.72 7.13 9.99
C GLY A 281 -1.03 7.40 11.32
N ILE A 282 -0.39 6.39 11.89
CA ILE A 282 0.28 6.42 13.19
C ILE A 282 1.77 6.14 13.01
N GLY A 283 2.60 6.85 13.72
CA GLY A 283 4.05 6.64 13.71
C GLY A 283 4.82 7.66 12.88
N PRO A 284 6.16 7.73 13.06
CA PRO A 284 7.00 8.71 12.38
C PRO A 284 7.01 8.47 10.87
N GLY A 285 6.75 9.52 10.09
CA GLY A 285 6.63 9.44 8.63
C GLY A 285 5.30 8.90 8.11
N ALA A 286 4.36 8.49 8.98
CA ALA A 286 3.03 8.08 8.57
C ALA A 286 2.20 9.26 8.06
N HIS A 287 1.35 8.99 7.07
CA HIS A 287 0.33 9.90 6.59
C HIS A 287 -1.06 9.36 6.94
N GLY A 288 -2.02 10.24 7.11
CA GLY A 288 -3.41 9.90 7.36
C GLY A 288 -4.35 10.82 6.60
N MET A 289 -5.59 10.34 6.42
CA MET A 289 -6.68 11.11 5.83
C MET A 289 -7.96 10.86 6.63
N ILE A 290 -8.45 11.89 7.32
CA ILE A 290 -9.63 11.81 8.18
C ILE A 290 -10.47 13.06 8.00
N GLU A 291 -11.78 12.88 7.84
CA GLU A 291 -12.76 13.95 7.71
C GLU A 291 -12.38 15.02 6.68
N GLY A 292 -11.87 14.60 5.53
CA GLY A 292 -11.45 15.51 4.46
C GLY A 292 -10.16 16.27 4.72
N HIS A 293 -9.36 15.83 5.69
CA HIS A 293 -8.05 16.44 5.99
C HIS A 293 -6.94 15.41 5.86
N ARG A 294 -5.86 15.77 5.19
CA ARG A 294 -4.59 15.04 5.22
C ARG A 294 -3.68 15.55 6.29
N TYR A 295 -2.85 14.69 6.82
CA TYR A 295 -1.74 15.04 7.69
C TYR A 295 -0.57 14.09 7.45
N GLY A 296 0.63 14.55 7.81
CA GLY A 296 1.85 13.74 7.79
C GLY A 296 2.61 13.90 9.10
N ASN A 297 3.15 12.80 9.61
CA ASN A 297 4.02 12.82 10.77
C ASN A 297 5.47 13.14 10.39
N PRO A 298 6.26 13.75 11.30
CA PRO A 298 7.66 14.00 11.03
C PRO A 298 8.43 12.73 10.68
N ARG A 299 9.27 12.80 9.65
CA ARG A 299 10.20 11.72 9.27
C ARG A 299 11.42 11.72 10.21
N ASN A 300 11.19 11.55 11.51
CA ASN A 300 12.19 11.53 12.58
C ASN A 300 11.64 10.81 13.81
N ALA A 301 12.10 9.60 14.11
CA ALA A 301 11.60 8.77 15.20
C ALA A 301 11.88 9.39 16.58
N SER A 302 13.04 10.01 16.78
CA SER A 302 13.39 10.65 18.06
C SER A 302 12.52 11.87 18.33
N LEU A 303 12.24 12.70 17.30
CA LEU A 303 11.34 13.84 17.42
C LEU A 303 9.90 13.39 17.72
N TYR A 304 9.44 12.36 17.00
CA TYR A 304 8.13 11.76 17.17
C TYR A 304 7.90 11.26 18.61
N GLN A 305 8.88 10.59 19.21
CA GLN A 305 8.78 10.08 20.58
C GLN A 305 8.82 11.20 21.64
N LYS A 306 9.53 12.29 21.37
CA LYS A 306 9.67 13.42 22.32
C LYS A 306 8.50 14.39 22.27
N LYS A 307 7.94 14.59 21.10
CA LYS A 307 6.91 15.61 20.85
C LYS A 307 5.78 15.00 20.08
N THR A 308 4.58 15.21 20.57
CA THR A 308 3.36 14.89 19.82
C THR A 308 3.43 15.46 18.41
N PRO A 309 3.01 14.70 17.39
CA PRO A 309 2.92 15.19 16.04
C PRO A 309 2.20 16.51 15.96
N THR A 310 2.74 17.47 15.21
CA THR A 310 2.08 18.76 15.00
C THR A 310 0.74 18.52 14.29
N ASN A 311 -0.31 19.14 14.83
CA ASN A 311 -1.65 19.11 14.24
C ASN A 311 -1.74 19.99 12.98
N GLN A 312 -0.87 19.73 12.00
CA GLN A 312 -0.98 20.34 10.69
C GLN A 312 -1.89 19.45 9.85
N TYR A 313 -3.14 19.84 9.79
CA TYR A 313 -4.15 19.20 8.96
C TYR A 313 -4.40 20.09 7.76
N GLU A 314 -4.19 19.53 6.57
CA GLU A 314 -4.43 20.21 5.31
C GLU A 314 -5.78 19.77 4.73
N PRO A 315 -6.71 20.69 4.46
CA PRO A 315 -7.96 20.32 3.81
C PRO A 315 -7.66 19.73 2.43
N VAL A 316 -8.30 18.63 2.12
CA VAL A 316 -8.15 17.97 0.82
C VAL A 316 -9.09 18.63 -0.19
N THR A 317 -8.60 18.88 -1.39
CA THR A 317 -9.43 19.31 -2.51
C THR A 317 -10.04 18.07 -3.18
N PRO A 318 -11.35 17.79 -3.00
CA PRO A 318 -11.93 16.52 -3.46
C PRO A 318 -11.73 16.28 -4.95
N ASN A 319 -11.76 17.33 -5.78
CA ASN A 319 -11.58 17.24 -7.22
C ASN A 319 -10.26 16.54 -7.60
N SER A 320 -9.12 17.10 -7.19
CA SER A 320 -7.81 16.53 -7.53
C SER A 320 -7.55 15.20 -6.83
N GLU A 321 -7.94 15.08 -5.57
CA GLU A 321 -7.72 13.83 -4.81
C GLU A 321 -8.51 12.67 -5.39
N LEU A 322 -9.78 12.89 -5.75
CA LEU A 322 -10.60 11.85 -6.35
C LEU A 322 -10.01 11.36 -7.68
N ALA A 323 -9.50 12.27 -8.51
CA ALA A 323 -8.83 11.90 -9.75
C ALA A 323 -7.57 11.07 -9.48
N LEU A 324 -6.71 11.53 -8.56
CA LEU A 324 -5.43 10.90 -8.26
C LEU A 324 -5.56 9.54 -7.55
N THR A 325 -6.70 9.26 -6.92
CA THR A 325 -6.95 8.01 -6.22
C THR A 325 -7.82 7.06 -7.04
N LEU A 326 -9.05 7.42 -7.34
CA LEU A 326 -10.07 6.54 -7.91
C LEU A 326 -9.66 5.95 -9.27
N PHE A 327 -9.05 6.75 -10.15
CA PHE A 327 -8.64 6.31 -11.48
C PHE A 327 -7.33 5.48 -11.48
N ARG A 328 -6.80 5.15 -10.31
CA ARG A 328 -5.75 4.13 -10.16
C ARG A 328 -6.31 2.74 -9.87
N LEU A 329 -7.62 2.61 -9.74
CA LEU A 329 -8.31 1.32 -9.70
C LEU A 329 -8.40 0.70 -11.10
N PHE A 330 -8.03 -0.56 -11.21
CA PHE A 330 -8.21 -1.39 -12.41
C PHE A 330 -9.37 -2.39 -12.28
N SER A 331 -9.83 -2.65 -11.05
CA SER A 331 -11.12 -3.30 -10.84
C SER A 331 -12.27 -2.36 -11.25
N PRO A 332 -13.37 -2.90 -11.78
CA PRO A 332 -14.54 -2.09 -12.12
C PRO A 332 -15.13 -1.36 -10.91
N PHE A 333 -15.51 -0.09 -11.07
CA PHE A 333 -16.10 0.71 -9.99
C PHE A 333 -17.23 1.61 -10.50
N ARG A 334 -18.17 1.98 -9.61
CA ARG A 334 -19.31 2.87 -9.91
C ARG A 334 -18.87 4.32 -9.84
N TYR A 335 -18.38 4.86 -10.94
CA TYR A 335 -17.78 6.19 -10.98
C TYR A 335 -18.76 7.33 -10.67
N LEU A 336 -20.02 7.19 -11.07
CA LEU A 336 -21.03 8.23 -10.81
C LEU A 336 -21.29 8.43 -9.31
N GLU A 337 -21.32 7.34 -8.52
CA GLU A 337 -21.50 7.41 -7.08
C GLU A 337 -20.43 8.28 -6.40
N PHE A 338 -19.17 8.16 -6.86
CA PHE A 338 -18.06 8.96 -6.33
C PHE A 338 -18.15 10.41 -6.79
N ILE A 339 -18.42 10.64 -8.07
CA ILE A 339 -18.54 11.98 -8.67
C ILE A 339 -19.65 12.77 -7.97
N GLU A 340 -20.83 12.19 -7.81
CA GLU A 340 -21.99 12.82 -7.18
C GLU A 340 -21.75 13.09 -5.69
N MET A 341 -21.01 12.21 -5.03
CA MET A 341 -20.76 12.31 -3.59
C MET A 341 -19.72 13.40 -3.22
N TYR A 342 -18.69 13.57 -4.02
CA TYR A 342 -17.53 14.39 -3.64
C TYR A 342 -17.37 15.68 -4.44
N LEU A 343 -17.97 15.79 -5.63
CA LEU A 343 -17.76 16.91 -6.52
C LEU A 343 -18.98 17.83 -6.61
N ASP A 344 -18.71 19.14 -6.77
CA ASP A 344 -19.74 20.09 -7.14
C ASP A 344 -20.22 19.85 -8.59
N LYS A 345 -21.39 20.40 -8.94
CA LYS A 345 -22.02 20.16 -10.25
C LYS A 345 -21.18 20.54 -11.46
N SER A 346 -20.34 21.54 -11.35
CA SER A 346 -19.47 21.97 -12.47
C SER A 346 -18.35 20.98 -12.67
N SER A 347 -17.73 20.52 -11.59
CA SER A 347 -16.70 19.46 -11.60
C SER A 347 -17.29 18.12 -12.07
N GLN A 348 -18.51 17.77 -11.62
CA GLN A 348 -19.23 16.56 -12.08
C GLN A 348 -19.37 16.55 -13.61
N ALA A 349 -19.83 17.65 -14.22
CA ALA A 349 -20.02 17.73 -15.66
C ALA A 349 -18.70 17.51 -16.42
N LYS A 350 -17.62 18.16 -15.97
CA LYS A 350 -16.28 18.01 -16.56
C LYS A 350 -15.76 16.58 -16.48
N TYR A 351 -15.92 15.93 -15.32
CA TYR A 351 -15.50 14.55 -15.13
C TYR A 351 -16.25 13.60 -16.07
N ILE A 352 -17.58 13.72 -16.13
CA ILE A 352 -18.42 12.90 -16.99
C ILE A 352 -18.04 13.07 -18.47
N GLU A 353 -17.86 14.32 -18.92
CA GLU A 353 -17.44 14.62 -20.30
C GLU A 353 -16.06 14.01 -20.63
N THR A 354 -15.08 14.15 -19.72
CA THR A 354 -13.74 13.60 -19.90
C THR A 354 -13.76 12.07 -19.95
N ILE A 355 -14.51 11.42 -19.05
CA ILE A 355 -14.66 9.95 -19.01
C ILE A 355 -15.28 9.43 -20.30
N HIS A 356 -16.33 10.10 -20.83
CA HIS A 356 -16.92 9.72 -22.12
C HIS A 356 -15.97 9.94 -23.30
N LEU A 357 -15.09 10.96 -23.23
CA LEU A 357 -14.05 11.13 -24.22
C LEU A 357 -13.05 9.96 -24.18
N TRP A 358 -12.63 9.51 -23.00
CA TRP A 358 -11.77 8.33 -22.85
C TRP A 358 -12.44 7.06 -23.41
N GLU A 359 -13.73 6.87 -23.14
CA GLU A 359 -14.49 5.74 -23.70
C GLU A 359 -14.53 5.79 -25.23
N LYS A 360 -14.83 6.95 -25.82
CA LYS A 360 -14.86 7.17 -27.27
C LYS A 360 -13.50 6.89 -27.92
N ARG A 361 -12.41 7.14 -27.18
CA ARG A 361 -11.01 6.85 -27.60
C ARG A 361 -10.62 5.38 -27.39
N GLY A 362 -11.50 4.55 -26.82
CA GLY A 362 -11.25 3.15 -26.57
C GLY A 362 -10.37 2.86 -25.36
N LEU A 363 -10.16 3.85 -24.47
CA LEU A 363 -9.25 3.73 -23.31
C LEU A 363 -9.93 3.12 -22.07
N CYS A 364 -11.24 3.20 -22.00
CA CYS A 364 -12.05 2.59 -20.93
C CYS A 364 -13.35 2.04 -21.51
N SER A 365 -14.13 1.39 -20.68
CA SER A 365 -15.50 1.00 -20.96
C SER A 365 -16.43 1.47 -19.85
N ILE A 366 -17.64 1.88 -20.24
CA ILE A 366 -18.70 2.28 -19.31
C ILE A 366 -19.91 1.39 -19.58
N SER A 367 -20.38 0.71 -18.54
CA SER A 367 -21.59 -0.09 -18.62
C SER A 367 -22.39 0.03 -17.31
N ASN A 368 -23.65 0.46 -17.41
CA ASN A 368 -24.53 0.63 -16.23
C ASN A 368 -23.91 1.47 -15.09
N GLY A 369 -23.20 2.55 -15.44
CA GLY A 369 -22.52 3.42 -14.46
C GLY A 369 -21.25 2.82 -13.86
N ILE A 370 -20.79 1.69 -14.36
CA ILE A 370 -19.51 1.06 -13.97
C ILE A 370 -18.45 1.46 -14.96
N PHE A 371 -17.35 2.02 -14.46
CA PHE A 371 -16.14 2.35 -15.20
C PHE A 371 -15.11 1.22 -15.09
N GLN A 372 -14.41 0.94 -16.17
CA GLN A 372 -13.29 0.02 -16.19
C GLN A 372 -12.25 0.47 -17.22
N TRP A 373 -10.99 0.54 -16.81
CA TRP A 373 -9.88 0.76 -17.73
C TRP A 373 -9.70 -0.40 -18.70
N LYS A 374 -9.24 -0.07 -19.91
CA LYS A 374 -8.71 -1.03 -20.87
C LYS A 374 -7.19 -0.96 -20.89
N LYS A 375 -6.53 -2.01 -21.39
CA LYS A 375 -5.06 -2.10 -21.44
C LYS A 375 -4.41 -0.96 -22.25
N GLU A 376 -5.12 -0.40 -23.20
CA GLU A 376 -4.68 0.72 -24.04
C GLU A 376 -4.44 2.01 -23.24
N ALA A 377 -5.02 2.14 -22.05
CA ALA A 377 -4.82 3.28 -21.17
C ALA A 377 -3.54 3.21 -20.33
N LEU A 378 -2.93 2.03 -20.21
CA LEU A 378 -1.86 1.73 -19.26
C LEU A 378 -0.71 2.74 -19.28
N LEU A 379 -0.10 2.90 -20.45
CA LEU A 379 1.06 3.78 -20.62
C LEU A 379 0.69 5.28 -20.65
N LEU A 380 -0.60 5.60 -20.65
CA LEU A 380 -1.14 6.96 -20.68
C LEU A 380 -1.81 7.35 -19.36
N LEU A 381 -1.80 6.47 -18.37
CA LEU A 381 -2.64 6.60 -17.18
C LEU A 381 -2.43 7.92 -16.44
N ASP A 382 -1.20 8.30 -16.20
CA ASP A 382 -0.88 9.53 -15.47
C ASP A 382 -1.32 10.77 -16.24
N ASP A 383 -1.11 10.82 -17.56
CA ASP A 383 -1.56 11.93 -18.42
C ASP A 383 -3.09 12.00 -18.47
N LEU A 384 -3.77 10.87 -18.53
CA LEU A 384 -5.23 10.79 -18.49
C LEU A 384 -5.76 11.32 -17.17
N ILE A 385 -5.23 10.87 -16.05
CA ILE A 385 -5.62 11.34 -14.71
C ILE A 385 -5.37 12.86 -14.58
N LEU A 386 -4.23 13.36 -15.03
CA LEU A 386 -3.94 14.80 -15.00
C LEU A 386 -4.91 15.59 -15.86
N SER A 387 -5.33 15.05 -17.01
CA SER A 387 -6.26 15.75 -17.93
C SER A 387 -7.65 15.99 -17.34
N ILE A 388 -8.06 15.21 -16.33
CA ILE A 388 -9.36 15.39 -15.68
C ILE A 388 -9.32 16.45 -14.57
N ILE A 389 -8.13 16.73 -14.03
CA ILE A 389 -7.93 17.73 -12.97
C ILE A 389 -7.85 19.14 -13.56
N VAL A 390 -7.17 19.31 -14.68
CA VAL A 390 -6.96 20.59 -15.37
C VAL A 390 -8.19 21.00 -16.15
#